data_5a1ab8fff5697b2dd3bbaf953bbb4ca1
#
_entry.id   5a1ab8fff5697b2dd3bbaf953bbb4ca1
#
_cell.length_a   1.000
_cell.length_b   1.000
_cell.length_c   1.000
_cell.angle_alpha   90.00
_cell.angle_beta   90.00
_cell.angle_gamma   90.00
#
_symmetry.space_group_name_H-M   'P 1'
#
loop_
_entity.id
_entity.type
_entity.pdbx_description
1 polymer ?
#
loop_
_entity_poly.entity_id
_entity_poly.type
_entity_poly.pdbx_seq_one_letter_code
_entity_poly.pdbx_strand_id
1 'polypeptide(L)'
;MKKYLLLFLALNVVSFSMELTLDEAINLGKKNNRQLKEKDINVKQKKLNENAKLKNALPSVRAQTTYVDHDESKNVNSSFQNGVYLSQPIFRGGDIYYNAKSSKVLREFEEDDYISQEIELKLKIIESYITCLQLKRTLSVYEASRNEKLEELKKQTEFYKLNLIDKSEVLRIETSLYQTETSILKIKNNITSQKLILKNILGLNIDENIDLKEMEFSKFNVQNIDLKKDTEKAIKNSTLSKKLDKNILISEYNSKSNRSNFLPKIDLEYGYESLEDSSFSKSNNDWEWRVGVTFKWDIFNFGSGMDSYKESTLEIEKQKIYKIDSLETLKREIKTSYLDLITAKETILTNEKALATALETFNIDKEKFSNRIIDSVDFLKSESQLREAQITHINSQLDYFLYYQQYLSLLK
;
A
#
# COMPACT_ATOMS: atom_id res chain seq x y z
N MET A 1 36.15 -15.70 -53.17
CA MET A 1 35.03 -16.31 -52.42
C MET A 1 35.47 -16.47 -50.98
N LYS A 2 35.07 -15.51 -50.12
CA LYS A 2 35.33 -15.57 -48.66
C LYS A 2 34.04 -16.07 -47.99
N LYS A 3 34.09 -17.27 -47.36
CA LYS A 3 33.03 -17.84 -46.54
C LYS A 3 33.06 -17.16 -45.17
N TYR A 4 32.03 -16.40 -44.84
CA TYR A 4 31.78 -15.91 -43.47
C TYR A 4 31.10 -17.02 -42.69
N LEU A 5 31.81 -17.57 -41.71
CA LEU A 5 31.30 -18.52 -40.71
C LEU A 5 30.69 -17.67 -39.58
N LEU A 6 29.37 -17.56 -39.57
CA LEU A 6 28.62 -16.96 -38.49
C LEU A 6 28.56 -17.96 -37.31
N LEU A 7 29.39 -17.72 -36.30
CA LEU A 7 29.36 -18.43 -35.02
C LEU A 7 28.17 -17.89 -34.19
N PHE A 8 27.06 -18.63 -34.19
CA PHE A 8 25.94 -18.38 -33.26
C PHE A 8 26.39 -18.79 -31.87
N LEU A 9 26.84 -17.83 -31.06
CA LEU A 9 27.02 -18.03 -29.61
C LEU A 9 25.60 -18.09 -28.98
N ALA A 10 25.10 -19.29 -28.77
CA ALA A 10 23.94 -19.51 -27.92
C ALA A 10 24.33 -19.14 -26.48
N LEU A 11 24.08 -17.90 -26.08
CA LEU A 11 24.06 -17.52 -24.65
C LEU A 11 22.94 -18.35 -23.96
N ASN A 12 23.35 -19.46 -23.36
CA ASN A 12 22.52 -20.08 -22.33
C ASN A 12 22.40 -19.07 -21.18
N VAL A 13 21.33 -18.29 -21.17
CA VAL A 13 20.90 -17.52 -20.01
C VAL A 13 20.51 -18.56 -18.96
N VAL A 14 21.47 -18.95 -18.12
CA VAL A 14 21.17 -19.68 -16.89
C VAL A 14 20.31 -18.72 -16.08
N SER A 15 19.00 -18.95 -16.12
CA SER A 15 18.03 -18.25 -15.31
C SER A 15 18.30 -18.65 -13.85
N PHE A 16 19.17 -17.90 -13.17
CA PHE A 16 19.34 -18.04 -11.72
C PHE A 16 18.01 -17.66 -11.09
N SER A 17 17.30 -18.64 -10.56
CA SER A 17 16.16 -18.39 -9.68
C SER A 17 16.69 -17.68 -8.44
N MET A 18 16.25 -16.46 -8.20
CA MET A 18 16.60 -15.69 -7.02
C MET A 18 15.84 -16.29 -5.85
N GLU A 19 16.53 -17.00 -4.96
CA GLU A 19 15.95 -17.53 -3.73
C GLU A 19 15.85 -16.38 -2.72
N LEU A 20 14.63 -16.00 -2.35
CA LEU A 20 14.33 -14.86 -1.48
C LEU A 20 13.95 -15.33 -0.08
N THR A 21 14.59 -14.77 0.93
CA THR A 21 14.11 -14.77 2.30
C THR A 21 13.02 -13.71 2.49
N LEU A 22 12.23 -13.80 3.56
CA LEU A 22 11.20 -12.80 3.85
C LEU A 22 11.79 -11.39 4.02
N ASP A 23 12.92 -11.25 4.72
CA ASP A 23 13.56 -9.95 4.94
C ASP A 23 14.11 -9.35 3.64
N GLU A 24 14.69 -10.18 2.77
CA GLU A 24 15.12 -9.75 1.45
C GLU A 24 13.93 -9.31 0.57
N ALA A 25 12.83 -10.04 0.61
CA ALA A 25 11.59 -9.66 -0.08
C ALA A 25 11.04 -8.32 0.42
N ILE A 26 11.03 -8.09 1.73
CA ILE A 26 10.61 -6.80 2.33
C ILE A 26 11.52 -5.67 1.86
N ASN A 27 12.84 -5.85 1.91
CA ASN A 27 13.81 -4.82 1.49
C ASN A 27 13.71 -4.53 -0.01
N LEU A 28 13.53 -5.56 -0.83
CA LEU A 28 13.35 -5.44 -2.27
C LEU A 28 12.06 -4.68 -2.62
N GLY A 29 10.94 -5.02 -1.93
CA GLY A 29 9.67 -4.33 -2.10
C GLY A 29 9.76 -2.86 -1.71
N LYS A 30 10.39 -2.52 -0.60
CA LYS A 30 10.60 -1.12 -0.19
C LYS A 30 11.39 -0.33 -1.24
N LYS A 31 12.35 -0.94 -1.90
CA LYS A 31 13.17 -0.29 -2.93
C LYS A 31 12.44 -0.12 -4.26
N ASN A 32 11.63 -1.10 -4.65
CA ASN A 32 11.13 -1.21 -6.02
C ASN A 32 9.63 -0.96 -6.16
N ASN A 33 8.83 -1.10 -5.09
CA ASN A 33 7.38 -0.95 -5.16
C ASN A 33 6.96 0.40 -5.75
N ARG A 34 6.06 0.36 -6.73
CA ARG A 34 5.64 1.54 -7.49
C ARG A 34 4.78 2.49 -6.67
N GLN A 35 3.90 1.95 -5.82
CA GLN A 35 3.03 2.76 -4.95
C GLN A 35 3.84 3.51 -3.90
N LEU A 36 4.88 2.88 -3.33
CA LEU A 36 5.76 3.55 -2.37
C LEU A 36 6.61 4.65 -3.05
N LYS A 37 7.06 4.43 -4.28
CA LYS A 37 7.74 5.46 -5.09
C LYS A 37 6.81 6.63 -5.42
N GLU A 38 5.54 6.36 -5.71
CA GLU A 38 4.52 7.41 -5.92
C GLU A 38 4.35 8.25 -4.66
N LYS A 39 4.26 7.64 -3.48
CA LYS A 39 4.18 8.37 -2.20
C LYS A 39 5.43 9.22 -1.94
N ASP A 40 6.64 8.74 -2.26
CA ASP A 40 7.87 9.54 -2.17
C ASP A 40 7.82 10.78 -3.10
N ILE A 41 7.27 10.61 -4.30
CA ILE A 41 7.05 11.73 -5.22
C ILE A 41 6.05 12.73 -4.63
N ASN A 42 4.96 12.26 -4.00
CA ASN A 42 3.98 13.14 -3.34
C ASN A 42 4.63 13.97 -2.22
N VAL A 43 5.47 13.36 -1.38
CA VAL A 43 6.25 14.09 -0.36
C VAL A 43 7.11 15.19 -1.00
N LYS A 44 7.81 14.89 -2.11
CA LYS A 44 8.62 15.86 -2.85
C LYS A 44 7.77 16.99 -3.44
N GLN A 45 6.59 16.67 -3.98
CA GLN A 45 5.64 17.67 -4.49
C GLN A 45 5.15 18.61 -3.38
N LYS A 46 4.81 18.06 -2.19
CA LYS A 46 4.39 18.90 -1.05
C LYS A 46 5.52 19.78 -0.54
N LYS A 47 6.77 19.31 -0.57
CA LYS A 47 7.94 20.13 -0.25
C LYS A 47 8.11 21.29 -1.24
N LEU A 48 7.91 21.05 -2.53
CA LEU A 48 7.93 22.13 -3.53
C LEU A 48 6.78 23.11 -3.32
N ASN A 49 5.58 22.61 -2.96
CA ASN A 49 4.44 23.47 -2.64
C ASN A 49 4.70 24.33 -1.39
N GLU A 50 5.28 23.76 -0.31
CA GLU A 50 5.72 24.52 0.87
C GLU A 50 6.67 25.66 0.47
N ASN A 51 7.68 25.36 -0.34
CA ASN A 51 8.62 26.35 -0.84
C ASN A 51 7.92 27.44 -1.69
N ALA A 52 6.96 27.05 -2.53
CA ALA A 52 6.18 28.00 -3.34
C ALA A 52 5.35 28.94 -2.45
N LYS A 53 4.68 28.40 -1.40
CA LYS A 53 3.91 29.20 -0.46
C LYS A 53 4.79 30.17 0.34
N LEU A 54 5.99 29.78 0.73
CA LEU A 54 6.97 30.68 1.37
C LEU A 54 7.43 31.79 0.42
N LYS A 55 7.65 31.44 -0.86
CA LYS A 55 8.06 32.42 -1.87
C LYS A 55 7.00 33.46 -2.23
N ASN A 56 5.72 33.20 -1.91
CA ASN A 56 4.68 34.21 -2.06
C ASN A 56 4.88 35.47 -1.16
N ALA A 57 5.79 35.38 -0.20
CA ALA A 57 6.22 36.53 0.59
C ALA A 57 7.29 37.40 -0.12
N LEU A 58 7.88 36.90 -1.20
CA LEU A 58 8.94 37.57 -1.95
C LEU A 58 8.36 38.49 -3.05
N PRO A 59 9.14 39.46 -3.54
CA PRO A 59 8.72 40.28 -4.66
C PRO A 59 8.47 39.47 -5.93
N SER A 60 7.45 39.82 -6.67
CA SER A 60 7.17 39.28 -8.00
C SER A 60 7.47 40.31 -9.07
N VAL A 61 8.08 39.90 -10.18
CA VAL A 61 8.32 40.72 -11.36
C VAL A 61 7.40 40.28 -12.48
N ARG A 62 6.66 41.19 -13.06
CA ARG A 62 5.72 40.93 -14.15
C ARG A 62 5.99 41.92 -15.31
N ALA A 63 6.16 41.40 -16.52
CA ALA A 63 6.08 42.18 -17.74
C ALA A 63 4.64 42.11 -18.28
N GLN A 64 4.08 43.21 -18.66
CA GLN A 64 2.70 43.29 -19.16
C GLN A 64 2.66 44.22 -20.37
N THR A 65 1.94 43.80 -21.41
CA THR A 65 1.53 44.62 -22.55
C THR A 65 0.02 44.60 -22.61
N THR A 66 -0.60 45.77 -22.61
CA THR A 66 -2.05 45.90 -22.74
C THR A 66 -2.35 46.67 -23.99
N TYR A 67 -3.17 46.16 -24.89
CA TYR A 67 -3.72 46.89 -26.02
C TYR A 67 -5.13 47.33 -25.64
N VAL A 68 -5.36 48.64 -25.77
CA VAL A 68 -6.67 49.25 -25.54
C VAL A 68 -7.12 49.91 -26.81
N ASP A 69 -8.27 49.54 -27.32
CA ASP A 69 -8.91 50.13 -28.47
C ASP A 69 -10.04 51.07 -27.97
N HIS A 70 -10.00 52.33 -28.41
CA HIS A 70 -10.97 53.32 -28.00
C HIS A 70 -11.93 53.62 -29.17
N ASP A 71 -13.17 53.92 -28.86
CA ASP A 71 -14.18 54.33 -29.82
C ASP A 71 -13.73 55.63 -30.53
N GLU A 72 -13.58 55.57 -31.85
CA GLU A 72 -13.12 56.67 -32.71
C GLU A 72 -13.96 57.95 -32.56
N SER A 73 -15.18 57.91 -32.02
CA SER A 73 -16.06 59.08 -31.83
C SER A 73 -15.53 60.13 -30.85
N LYS A 74 -14.45 59.82 -30.10
CA LYS A 74 -13.88 60.70 -29.04
C LYS A 74 -12.44 61.17 -29.30
N ASN A 75 -11.91 61.03 -30.52
CA ASN A 75 -10.53 61.42 -30.89
C ASN A 75 -9.44 60.75 -29.99
N VAL A 76 -9.70 59.57 -29.44
CA VAL A 76 -8.72 58.76 -28.67
C VAL A 76 -8.29 57.60 -29.52
N ASN A 77 -7.03 57.54 -29.92
CA ASN A 77 -6.45 56.46 -30.70
C ASN A 77 -6.24 55.21 -29.83
N SER A 78 -6.31 54.03 -30.46
CA SER A 78 -5.88 52.81 -29.84
C SER A 78 -4.45 52.90 -29.31
N SER A 79 -4.19 52.37 -28.13
CA SER A 79 -2.89 52.52 -27.47
C SER A 79 -2.33 51.18 -26.94
N PHE A 80 -1.02 51.06 -26.97
CA PHE A 80 -0.27 50.00 -26.26
C PHE A 80 0.30 50.57 -24.98
N GLN A 81 0.01 49.87 -23.85
CA GLN A 81 0.71 50.12 -22.59
C GLN A 81 1.67 48.95 -22.34
N ASN A 82 2.95 49.26 -22.31
CA ASN A 82 3.99 48.27 -22.01
C ASN A 82 4.63 48.59 -20.67
N GLY A 83 4.86 47.58 -19.82
CA GLY A 83 5.48 47.87 -18.55
C GLY A 83 6.11 46.64 -17.91
N VAL A 84 7.05 46.90 -17.01
CA VAL A 84 7.62 45.91 -16.08
C VAL A 84 7.29 46.40 -14.68
N TYR A 85 6.66 45.51 -13.92
CA TYR A 85 6.16 45.80 -12.58
C TYR A 85 6.83 44.89 -11.57
N LEU A 86 7.31 45.43 -10.46
CA LEU A 86 7.73 44.71 -9.26
C LEU A 86 6.66 44.91 -8.20
N SER A 87 6.08 43.82 -7.71
CA SER A 87 5.09 43.87 -6.63
C SER A 87 5.60 43.09 -5.42
N GLN A 88 5.66 43.76 -4.26
CA GLN A 88 6.05 43.19 -2.97
C GLN A 88 4.87 43.21 -2.01
N PRO A 89 4.31 42.06 -1.59
CA PRO A 89 3.32 42.03 -0.54
C PRO A 89 3.94 42.45 0.79
N ILE A 90 3.41 43.50 1.41
CA ILE A 90 3.85 44.00 2.72
C ILE A 90 2.97 43.42 3.82
N PHE A 91 1.65 43.37 3.57
CA PHE A 91 0.70 42.84 4.52
C PHE A 91 -0.47 42.16 3.79
N ARG A 92 -0.78 40.97 4.16
CA ARG A 92 -1.87 40.14 3.59
C ARG A 92 -2.79 39.58 4.67
N GLY A 93 -2.96 40.28 5.80
CA GLY A 93 -3.82 39.79 6.89
C GLY A 93 -3.36 38.48 7.54
N GLY A 94 -2.13 38.03 7.33
CA GLY A 94 -1.60 36.74 7.78
C GLY A 94 -1.80 35.57 6.81
N ASP A 95 -2.47 35.79 5.67
CA ASP A 95 -2.75 34.74 4.68
C ASP A 95 -1.48 34.00 4.25
N ILE A 96 -0.44 34.70 3.83
CA ILE A 96 0.84 34.12 3.39
C ILE A 96 1.45 33.27 4.52
N TYR A 97 1.44 33.79 5.74
CA TYR A 97 2.03 33.10 6.90
C TYR A 97 1.28 31.79 7.23
N TYR A 98 -0.06 31.87 7.31
CA TYR A 98 -0.85 30.69 7.67
C TYR A 98 -0.89 29.66 6.55
N ASN A 99 -0.92 30.06 5.27
CA ASN A 99 -0.80 29.15 4.14
C ASN A 99 0.57 28.46 4.09
N ALA A 100 1.66 29.15 4.41
CA ALA A 100 2.98 28.54 4.53
C ALA A 100 3.03 27.53 5.69
N LYS A 101 2.43 27.86 6.84
CA LYS A 101 2.30 26.93 7.98
C LYS A 101 1.47 25.71 7.64
N SER A 102 0.31 25.88 7.00
CA SER A 102 -0.56 24.81 6.53
C SER A 102 0.19 23.89 5.55
N SER A 103 0.91 24.47 4.58
CA SER A 103 1.69 23.71 3.61
C SER A 103 2.83 22.90 4.24
N LYS A 104 3.48 23.44 5.29
CA LYS A 104 4.49 22.70 6.06
C LYS A 104 3.89 21.49 6.74
N VAL A 105 2.77 21.68 7.45
CA VAL A 105 2.09 20.56 8.13
C VAL A 105 1.55 19.55 7.14
N LEU A 106 1.09 19.99 5.95
CA LEU A 106 0.66 19.10 4.88
C LEU A 106 1.82 18.26 4.34
N ARG A 107 3.03 18.79 4.22
CA ARG A 107 4.22 18.00 3.88
C ARG A 107 4.53 16.96 4.96
N GLU A 108 4.49 17.36 6.24
CA GLU A 108 4.70 16.46 7.36
C GLU A 108 3.61 15.37 7.45
N PHE A 109 2.39 15.66 7.04
CA PHE A 109 1.31 14.67 6.89
C PHE A 109 1.64 13.63 5.81
N GLU A 110 2.12 14.08 4.64
CA GLU A 110 2.51 13.17 3.56
C GLU A 110 3.73 12.30 3.91
N GLU A 111 4.63 12.80 4.77
CA GLU A 111 5.74 12.01 5.32
C GLU A 111 5.22 10.88 6.22
N ASP A 112 4.24 11.15 7.09
CA ASP A 112 3.59 10.10 7.89
C ASP A 112 2.76 9.14 7.00
N ASP A 113 2.16 9.65 5.93
CA ASP A 113 1.42 8.81 4.98
C ASP A 113 2.34 7.87 4.19
N TYR A 114 3.55 8.34 3.85
CA TYR A 114 4.61 7.48 3.30
C TYR A 114 4.98 6.35 4.28
N ILE A 115 5.16 6.66 5.57
CA ILE A 115 5.45 5.65 6.60
C ILE A 115 4.29 4.66 6.75
N SER A 116 3.03 5.15 6.73
CA SER A 116 1.84 4.27 6.75
C SER A 116 1.83 3.31 5.56
N GLN A 117 2.15 3.81 4.36
CA GLN A 117 2.22 2.99 3.14
C GLN A 117 3.36 1.97 3.19
N GLU A 118 4.50 2.32 3.81
CA GLU A 118 5.62 1.39 4.03
C GLU A 118 5.22 0.24 4.97
N ILE A 119 4.48 0.53 6.03
CA ILE A 119 3.95 -0.48 6.97
C ILE A 119 2.96 -1.40 6.27
N GLU A 120 2.03 -0.84 5.51
CA GLU A 120 1.03 -1.58 4.73
C GLU A 120 1.71 -2.47 3.67
N LEU A 121 2.68 -1.94 2.93
CA LEU A 121 3.46 -2.70 1.95
C LEU A 121 4.18 -3.87 2.60
N LYS A 122 4.82 -3.66 3.77
CA LYS A 122 5.46 -4.73 4.53
C LYS A 122 4.47 -5.84 4.85
N LEU A 123 3.28 -5.49 5.31
CA LEU A 123 2.24 -6.47 5.65
C LEU A 123 1.76 -7.24 4.41
N LYS A 124 1.50 -6.56 3.29
CA LYS A 124 1.14 -7.20 2.01
C LYS A 124 2.20 -8.17 1.50
N ILE A 125 3.49 -7.82 1.65
CA ILE A 125 4.59 -8.72 1.28
C ILE A 125 4.59 -9.96 2.16
N ILE A 126 4.46 -9.79 3.49
CA ILE A 126 4.41 -10.90 4.45
C ILE A 126 3.23 -11.83 4.10
N GLU A 127 2.05 -11.29 3.89
CA GLU A 127 0.84 -12.04 3.55
C GLU A 127 1.02 -12.84 2.25
N SER A 128 1.49 -12.18 1.19
CA SER A 128 1.73 -12.83 -0.10
C SER A 128 2.83 -13.90 -0.03
N TYR A 129 3.89 -13.65 0.75
CA TYR A 129 4.98 -14.61 0.98
C TYR A 129 4.48 -15.85 1.73
N ILE A 130 3.72 -15.66 2.80
CA ILE A 130 3.12 -16.74 3.60
C ILE A 130 2.16 -17.57 2.77
N THR A 131 1.28 -16.94 1.99
CA THR A 131 0.37 -17.67 1.08
C THR A 131 1.13 -18.53 0.08
N CYS A 132 2.25 -18.06 -0.47
CA CYS A 132 3.11 -18.89 -1.31
C CYS A 132 3.68 -20.10 -0.56
N LEU A 133 4.12 -19.92 0.69
CA LEU A 133 4.65 -21.04 1.51
C LEU A 133 3.56 -22.05 1.88
N GLN A 134 2.35 -21.60 2.22
CA GLN A 134 1.20 -22.44 2.47
C GLN A 134 0.90 -23.33 1.25
N LEU A 135 0.87 -22.74 0.06
CA LEU A 135 0.65 -23.47 -1.18
C LEU A 135 1.79 -24.46 -1.48
N LYS A 136 3.05 -24.10 -1.28
CA LYS A 136 4.19 -25.00 -1.45
C LYS A 136 4.12 -26.21 -0.52
N ARG A 137 3.82 -25.98 0.75
CA ARG A 137 3.68 -27.07 1.75
C ARG A 137 2.45 -27.95 1.47
N THR A 138 1.33 -27.33 1.08
CA THR A 138 0.14 -28.06 0.62
C THR A 138 0.47 -28.93 -0.59
N LEU A 139 1.25 -28.42 -1.55
CA LEU A 139 1.70 -29.22 -2.69
C LEU A 139 2.49 -30.46 -2.25
N SER A 140 3.42 -30.31 -1.33
CA SER A 140 4.22 -31.43 -0.82
C SER A 140 3.37 -32.50 -0.14
N VAL A 141 2.32 -32.11 0.61
CA VAL A 141 1.37 -33.07 1.21
C VAL A 141 0.58 -33.82 0.13
N TYR A 142 0.11 -33.12 -0.91
CA TYR A 142 -0.59 -33.79 -2.03
C TYR A 142 0.33 -34.70 -2.87
N GLU A 143 1.59 -34.32 -3.06
CA GLU A 143 2.57 -35.16 -3.77
C GLU A 143 2.91 -36.41 -2.96
N ALA A 144 3.01 -36.32 -1.64
CA ALA A 144 3.15 -37.50 -0.76
C ALA A 144 1.92 -38.41 -0.86
N SER A 145 0.71 -37.86 -0.76
CA SER A 145 -0.56 -38.59 -0.93
C SER A 145 -0.66 -39.30 -2.29
N ARG A 146 -0.25 -38.63 -3.38
CA ARG A 146 -0.21 -39.22 -4.71
C ARG A 146 0.72 -40.43 -4.75
N ASN A 147 1.93 -40.31 -4.21
CA ASN A 147 2.90 -41.41 -4.23
C ASN A 147 2.37 -42.61 -3.45
N GLU A 148 1.75 -42.39 -2.31
CA GLU A 148 1.13 -43.47 -1.51
C GLU A 148 -0.02 -44.17 -2.28
N LYS A 149 -0.89 -43.40 -2.94
CA LYS A 149 -1.97 -43.95 -3.77
C LYS A 149 -1.44 -44.76 -4.97
N LEU A 150 -0.32 -44.31 -5.58
CA LEU A 150 0.33 -45.06 -6.67
C LEU A 150 0.87 -46.40 -6.20
N GLU A 151 1.49 -46.46 -5.02
CA GLU A 151 1.98 -47.73 -4.44
C GLU A 151 0.81 -48.66 -4.11
N GLU A 152 -0.25 -48.12 -3.51
CA GLU A 152 -1.42 -48.88 -3.14
C GLU A 152 -2.19 -49.38 -4.39
N LEU A 153 -2.32 -48.54 -5.43
CA LEU A 153 -2.93 -48.95 -6.70
C LEU A 153 -2.19 -50.16 -7.33
N LYS A 154 -0.85 -50.12 -7.34
CA LYS A 154 -0.04 -51.24 -7.83
C LYS A 154 -0.36 -52.54 -7.04
N LYS A 155 -0.33 -52.44 -5.73
CA LYS A 155 -0.60 -53.60 -4.83
C LYS A 155 -2.02 -54.15 -5.03
N GLN A 156 -3.03 -53.30 -5.07
CA GLN A 156 -4.41 -53.73 -5.28
C GLN A 156 -4.64 -54.28 -6.69
N THR A 157 -3.94 -53.77 -7.70
CA THR A 157 -3.97 -54.33 -9.06
C THR A 157 -3.45 -55.78 -9.11
N GLU A 158 -2.38 -56.07 -8.37
CA GLU A 158 -1.89 -57.48 -8.25
C GLU A 158 -2.89 -58.37 -7.51
N PHE A 159 -3.51 -57.87 -6.44
CA PHE A 159 -4.56 -58.65 -5.74
C PHE A 159 -5.76 -58.93 -6.64
N TYR A 160 -6.17 -57.99 -7.47
CA TYR A 160 -7.22 -58.19 -8.47
C TYR A 160 -6.85 -59.29 -9.49
N LYS A 161 -5.61 -59.24 -10.04
CA LYS A 161 -5.13 -60.29 -10.97
C LYS A 161 -5.13 -61.71 -10.36
N LEU A 162 -4.95 -61.80 -9.05
CA LEU A 162 -5.03 -63.03 -8.29
C LEU A 162 -6.47 -63.42 -7.88
N ASN A 163 -7.51 -62.64 -8.33
CA ASN A 163 -8.92 -62.81 -7.96
C ASN A 163 -9.18 -62.71 -6.44
N LEU A 164 -8.39 -61.90 -5.74
CA LEU A 164 -8.46 -61.75 -4.29
C LEU A 164 -9.33 -60.57 -3.85
N ILE A 165 -9.63 -59.64 -4.77
CA ILE A 165 -10.49 -58.48 -4.58
C ILE A 165 -11.30 -58.19 -5.83
N ASP A 166 -12.37 -57.38 -5.69
CA ASP A 166 -13.18 -56.93 -6.80
C ASP A 166 -12.52 -55.79 -7.58
N LYS A 167 -12.84 -55.69 -8.86
CA LYS A 167 -12.37 -54.60 -9.73
C LYS A 167 -12.78 -53.21 -9.21
N SER A 168 -13.90 -53.13 -8.53
CA SER A 168 -14.40 -51.86 -7.94
C SER A 168 -13.43 -51.25 -6.94
N GLU A 169 -12.69 -52.06 -6.16
CA GLU A 169 -11.68 -51.61 -5.20
C GLU A 169 -10.52 -50.91 -5.90
N VAL A 170 -10.02 -51.50 -7.00
CA VAL A 170 -8.95 -50.90 -7.81
C VAL A 170 -9.40 -49.58 -8.44
N LEU A 171 -10.62 -49.56 -9.03
CA LEU A 171 -11.16 -48.38 -9.70
C LEU A 171 -11.40 -47.21 -8.75
N ARG A 172 -11.74 -47.47 -7.48
CA ARG A 172 -11.89 -46.41 -6.47
C ARG A 172 -10.56 -45.73 -6.17
N ILE A 173 -9.49 -46.51 -5.96
CA ILE A 173 -8.14 -45.99 -5.71
C ILE A 173 -7.64 -45.21 -6.94
N GLU A 174 -7.85 -45.72 -8.15
CA GLU A 174 -7.48 -45.08 -9.39
C GLU A 174 -8.21 -43.75 -9.56
N THR A 175 -9.52 -43.71 -9.29
CA THR A 175 -10.32 -42.48 -9.32
C THR A 175 -9.79 -41.45 -8.32
N SER A 176 -9.50 -41.88 -7.09
CA SER A 176 -8.93 -41.01 -6.04
C SER A 176 -7.53 -40.49 -6.40
N LEU A 177 -6.70 -41.30 -7.09
CA LEU A 177 -5.41 -40.88 -7.61
C LEU A 177 -5.58 -39.74 -8.64
N TYR A 178 -6.45 -39.88 -9.64
CA TYR A 178 -6.70 -38.86 -10.64
C TYR A 178 -7.26 -37.55 -10.05
N GLN A 179 -8.11 -37.63 -9.01
CA GLN A 179 -8.56 -36.47 -8.25
C GLN A 179 -7.40 -35.76 -7.54
N THR A 180 -6.46 -36.56 -6.96
CA THR A 180 -5.26 -36.00 -6.33
C THR A 180 -4.33 -35.32 -7.33
N GLU A 181 -4.11 -35.91 -8.51
CA GLU A 181 -3.33 -35.33 -9.60
C GLU A 181 -3.95 -34.03 -10.12
N THR A 182 -5.26 -34.00 -10.27
CA THR A 182 -5.99 -32.77 -10.63
C THR A 182 -5.79 -31.68 -9.58
N SER A 183 -5.81 -32.04 -8.28
CA SER A 183 -5.54 -31.09 -7.19
C SER A 183 -4.11 -30.57 -7.22
N ILE A 184 -3.12 -31.42 -7.48
CA ILE A 184 -1.71 -31.03 -7.67
C ILE A 184 -1.56 -30.00 -8.79
N LEU A 185 -2.22 -30.22 -9.94
CA LEU A 185 -2.18 -29.27 -11.06
C LEU A 185 -2.78 -27.90 -10.66
N LYS A 186 -3.93 -27.90 -9.96
CA LYS A 186 -4.55 -26.66 -9.45
C LYS A 186 -3.63 -25.95 -8.47
N ILE A 187 -2.99 -26.66 -7.54
CA ILE A 187 -2.08 -26.06 -6.56
C ILE A 187 -0.85 -25.48 -7.26
N LYS A 188 -0.26 -26.15 -8.25
CA LYS A 188 0.87 -25.64 -9.05
C LYS A 188 0.51 -24.34 -9.80
N ASN A 189 -0.70 -24.29 -10.38
CA ASN A 189 -1.20 -23.07 -11.00
C ASN A 189 -1.40 -21.94 -9.97
N ASN A 190 -1.94 -22.25 -8.78
CA ASN A 190 -2.11 -21.28 -7.71
C ASN A 190 -0.77 -20.72 -7.20
N ILE A 191 0.26 -21.59 -7.06
CA ILE A 191 1.62 -21.16 -6.71
C ILE A 191 2.16 -20.18 -7.76
N THR A 192 1.99 -20.51 -9.04
CA THR A 192 2.43 -19.64 -10.14
C THR A 192 1.71 -18.29 -10.08
N SER A 193 0.39 -18.29 -9.93
CA SER A 193 -0.41 -17.07 -9.81
C SER A 193 0.00 -16.24 -8.60
N GLN A 194 0.21 -16.88 -7.43
CA GLN A 194 0.60 -16.16 -6.22
C GLN A 194 2.03 -15.59 -6.31
N LYS A 195 2.95 -16.29 -6.99
CA LYS A 195 4.27 -15.74 -7.31
C LYS A 195 4.17 -14.51 -8.23
N LEU A 196 3.23 -14.47 -9.18
CA LEU A 196 3.00 -13.28 -10.02
C LEU A 196 2.49 -12.10 -9.18
N ILE A 197 1.57 -12.34 -8.24
CA ILE A 197 1.08 -11.32 -7.30
C ILE A 197 2.25 -10.79 -6.46
N LEU A 198 3.07 -11.68 -5.89
CA LEU A 198 4.24 -11.28 -5.09
C LEU A 198 5.23 -10.46 -5.92
N LYS A 199 5.55 -10.85 -7.15
CA LYS A 199 6.42 -10.08 -8.05
C LYS A 199 5.88 -8.67 -8.28
N ASN A 200 4.58 -8.52 -8.51
CA ASN A 200 3.96 -7.21 -8.68
C ASN A 200 4.09 -6.34 -7.42
N ILE A 201 3.86 -6.91 -6.23
CA ILE A 201 4.04 -6.22 -4.94
C ILE A 201 5.50 -5.81 -4.75
N LEU A 202 6.44 -6.68 -5.10
CA LEU A 202 7.88 -6.41 -5.02
C LEU A 202 8.37 -5.41 -6.08
N GLY A 203 7.56 -5.08 -7.09
CA GLY A 203 7.94 -4.22 -8.21
C GLY A 203 8.94 -4.85 -9.16
N LEU A 204 8.97 -6.19 -9.24
CA LEU A 204 9.79 -6.98 -10.15
C LEU A 204 9.13 -7.14 -11.52
N ASN A 205 9.94 -7.54 -12.51
CA ASN A 205 9.39 -7.95 -13.81
C ASN A 205 8.65 -9.29 -13.67
N ILE A 206 7.60 -9.45 -14.46
CA ILE A 206 6.77 -10.65 -14.46
C ILE A 206 7.55 -11.90 -14.90
N ASP A 207 8.57 -11.71 -15.76
CA ASP A 207 9.40 -12.77 -16.33
C ASP A 207 10.56 -13.20 -15.43
N GLU A 208 10.86 -12.45 -14.36
CA GLU A 208 11.91 -12.82 -13.40
C GLU A 208 11.54 -14.09 -12.65
N ASN A 209 12.47 -15.05 -12.57
CA ASN A 209 12.25 -16.25 -11.75
C ASN A 209 12.59 -15.97 -10.29
N ILE A 210 11.59 -16.15 -9.41
CA ILE A 210 11.78 -16.09 -7.96
C ILE A 210 11.45 -17.44 -7.34
N ASP A 211 12.22 -17.81 -6.32
CA ASP A 211 11.86 -18.88 -5.40
C ASP A 211 11.90 -18.35 -3.96
N LEU A 212 11.14 -18.99 -3.07
CA LEU A 212 10.99 -18.54 -1.70
C LEU A 212 11.65 -19.53 -0.76
N LYS A 213 12.48 -19.01 0.14
CA LYS A 213 13.12 -19.82 1.17
C LYS A 213 12.13 -20.18 2.26
N GLU A 214 12.21 -21.40 2.75
CA GLU A 214 11.40 -21.88 3.87
C GLU A 214 11.68 -21.07 5.14
N MET A 215 10.64 -20.86 5.96
CA MET A 215 10.73 -20.19 7.26
C MET A 215 10.72 -21.22 8.39
N GLU A 216 11.64 -21.05 9.34
CA GLU A 216 11.65 -21.83 10.58
C GLU A 216 10.72 -21.18 11.60
N PHE A 217 9.58 -21.83 11.90
CA PHE A 217 8.55 -21.30 12.83
C PHE A 217 8.88 -21.51 14.30
N SER A 218 9.80 -22.42 14.65
CA SER A 218 10.19 -22.72 16.04
C SER A 218 10.77 -21.54 16.82
N LYS A 219 11.15 -20.46 16.13
CA LYS A 219 11.77 -19.25 16.72
C LYS A 219 10.78 -18.13 17.04
N PHE A 220 9.49 -18.27 16.71
CA PHE A 220 8.49 -17.22 16.97
C PHE A 220 7.98 -17.32 18.41
N ASN A 221 8.73 -16.77 19.33
CA ASN A 221 8.27 -16.59 20.70
C ASN A 221 7.55 -15.24 20.78
N VAL A 222 6.22 -15.27 20.82
CA VAL A 222 5.43 -14.05 21.04
C VAL A 222 5.73 -13.57 22.45
N GLN A 223 6.35 -12.39 22.56
CA GLN A 223 6.57 -11.74 23.84
C GLN A 223 5.24 -11.49 24.56
N ASN A 224 5.26 -11.40 25.88
CA ASN A 224 4.09 -11.07 26.66
C ASN A 224 3.45 -9.76 26.15
N ILE A 225 2.29 -9.87 25.54
CA ILE A 225 1.52 -8.74 25.00
C ILE A 225 0.76 -8.12 26.17
N ASP A 226 1.00 -6.84 26.42
CA ASP A 226 0.20 -6.01 27.33
C ASP A 226 -0.77 -5.15 26.49
N LEU A 227 -1.95 -5.69 26.23
CA LEU A 227 -2.97 -5.05 25.39
C LEU A 227 -3.26 -3.59 25.81
N LYS A 228 -3.27 -3.31 27.13
CA LYS A 228 -3.56 -1.96 27.63
C LYS A 228 -2.46 -0.98 27.27
N LYS A 229 -1.19 -1.32 27.55
CA LYS A 229 -0.02 -0.49 27.20
C LYS A 229 0.12 -0.32 25.70
N ASP A 230 -0.09 -1.39 24.94
CA ASP A 230 0.03 -1.36 23.49
C ASP A 230 -1.04 -0.45 22.87
N THR A 231 -2.30 -0.54 23.37
CA THR A 231 -3.38 0.35 22.94
C THR A 231 -3.09 1.81 23.27
N GLU A 232 -2.65 2.11 24.48
CA GLU A 232 -2.29 3.48 24.89
C GLU A 232 -1.14 4.03 24.05
N LYS A 233 -0.12 3.21 23.77
CA LYS A 233 1.00 3.58 22.91
C LYS A 233 0.57 3.84 21.47
N ALA A 234 -0.28 2.99 20.91
CA ALA A 234 -0.80 3.17 19.55
C ALA A 234 -1.63 4.45 19.40
N ILE A 235 -2.53 4.72 20.35
CA ILE A 235 -3.34 5.96 20.36
C ILE A 235 -2.45 7.21 20.40
N LYS A 236 -1.33 7.15 21.11
CA LYS A 236 -0.44 8.31 21.28
C LYS A 236 0.55 8.49 20.14
N ASN A 237 1.07 7.40 19.58
CA ASN A 237 2.28 7.45 18.75
C ASN A 237 2.12 6.86 17.36
N SER A 238 1.00 6.20 17.03
CA SER A 238 0.81 5.61 15.69
C SER A 238 0.84 6.67 14.58
N THR A 239 1.22 6.26 13.39
CA THR A 239 1.18 7.12 12.20
C THR A 239 -0.23 7.64 11.93
N LEU A 240 -1.27 6.84 12.21
CA LEU A 240 -2.67 7.26 12.12
C LEU A 240 -2.95 8.42 13.07
N SER A 241 -2.58 8.30 14.36
CA SER A 241 -2.81 9.37 15.35
C SER A 241 -2.12 10.67 14.96
N LYS A 242 -0.87 10.59 14.51
CA LYS A 242 -0.09 11.77 14.02
C LYS A 242 -0.76 12.43 12.82
N LYS A 243 -1.25 11.65 11.85
CA LYS A 243 -1.97 12.15 10.67
C LYS A 243 -3.26 12.86 11.06
N LEU A 244 -4.03 12.32 12.02
CA LEU A 244 -5.25 12.92 12.52
C LEU A 244 -4.99 14.26 13.22
N ASP A 245 -3.92 14.36 14.03
CA ASP A 245 -3.51 15.62 14.65
C ASP A 245 -3.10 16.67 13.61
N LYS A 246 -2.37 16.26 12.57
CA LYS A 246 -1.96 17.16 11.49
C LYS A 246 -3.15 17.64 10.67
N ASN A 247 -4.18 16.83 10.42
CA ASN A 247 -5.40 17.25 9.74
C ASN A 247 -6.13 18.35 10.52
N ILE A 248 -6.23 18.24 11.83
CA ILE A 248 -6.82 19.28 12.67
C ILE A 248 -5.99 20.56 12.55
N LEU A 249 -4.66 20.47 12.66
CA LEU A 249 -3.76 21.62 12.58
C LEU A 249 -3.80 22.31 11.19
N ILE A 250 -3.91 21.54 10.11
CA ILE A 250 -4.12 22.07 8.75
C ILE A 250 -5.41 22.87 8.69
N SER A 251 -6.51 22.31 9.21
CA SER A 251 -7.83 22.99 9.23
C SER A 251 -7.78 24.26 10.08
N GLU A 252 -7.05 24.26 11.21
CA GLU A 252 -6.84 25.45 12.04
C GLU A 252 -6.07 26.55 11.30
N TYR A 253 -4.99 26.20 10.58
CA TYR A 253 -4.25 27.19 9.78
C TYR A 253 -5.05 27.70 8.60
N ASN A 254 -5.83 26.84 7.94
CA ASN A 254 -6.73 27.26 6.86
C ASN A 254 -7.81 28.22 7.37
N SER A 255 -8.39 27.98 8.54
CA SER A 255 -9.35 28.88 9.16
C SER A 255 -8.72 30.24 9.52
N LYS A 256 -7.48 30.22 10.04
CA LYS A 256 -6.72 31.46 10.30
C LYS A 256 -6.37 32.22 9.03
N SER A 257 -6.08 31.51 7.93
CA SER A 257 -5.88 32.10 6.61
C SER A 257 -7.17 32.74 6.09
N ASN A 258 -8.32 32.05 6.19
CA ASN A 258 -9.62 32.61 5.79
C ASN A 258 -9.99 33.88 6.56
N ARG A 259 -9.56 34.00 7.83
CA ARG A 259 -9.74 35.24 8.62
C ARG A 259 -9.04 36.44 8.01
N SER A 260 -8.00 36.24 7.19
CA SER A 260 -7.31 37.33 6.49
C SER A 260 -8.20 38.12 5.53
N ASN A 261 -9.32 37.54 5.09
CA ASN A 261 -10.30 38.21 4.21
C ASN A 261 -11.01 39.39 4.88
N PHE A 262 -10.97 39.48 6.21
CA PHE A 262 -11.49 40.62 6.97
C PHE A 262 -10.46 41.75 7.18
N LEU A 263 -9.21 41.52 6.77
CA LEU A 263 -8.11 42.43 7.01
C LEU A 263 -7.66 43.09 5.70
N PRO A 264 -7.11 44.31 5.76
CA PRO A 264 -6.61 44.97 4.57
C PRO A 264 -5.41 44.20 3.98
N LYS A 265 -5.18 44.40 2.68
CA LYS A 265 -4.02 43.94 1.95
C LYS A 265 -3.19 45.17 1.53
N ILE A 266 -1.89 45.12 1.75
CA ILE A 266 -0.97 46.21 1.46
C ILE A 266 0.15 45.66 0.58
N ASP A 267 0.30 46.26 -0.60
CA ASP A 267 1.33 45.91 -1.56
C ASP A 267 2.16 47.16 -1.90
N LEU A 268 3.46 46.99 -1.98
CA LEU A 268 4.37 47.98 -2.56
C LEU A 268 4.55 47.63 -4.04
N GLU A 269 4.29 48.56 -4.91
CA GLU A 269 4.41 48.39 -6.34
C GLU A 269 5.42 49.37 -6.93
N TYR A 270 6.33 48.88 -7.73
CA TYR A 270 7.22 49.67 -8.58
C TYR A 270 6.93 49.30 -10.04
N GLY A 271 6.60 50.27 -10.86
CA GLY A 271 6.35 50.12 -12.30
C GLY A 271 7.35 50.94 -13.10
N TYR A 272 7.83 50.35 -14.18
CA TYR A 272 8.50 51.06 -15.26
C TYR A 272 7.70 50.82 -16.52
N GLU A 273 6.98 51.84 -17.00
CA GLU A 273 5.94 51.69 -18.01
C GLU A 273 6.00 52.79 -19.07
N SER A 274 5.60 52.48 -20.32
CA SER A 274 5.41 53.48 -21.37
C SER A 274 4.01 54.04 -21.23
N LEU A 275 3.92 55.39 -21.26
CA LEU A 275 2.66 56.10 -21.34
C LEU A 275 2.19 56.14 -22.80
N GLU A 276 0.95 55.75 -23.02
CA GLU A 276 0.15 55.70 -24.24
C GLU A 276 0.89 55.86 -25.59
N ASP A 277 0.88 54.80 -26.41
CA ASP A 277 1.41 54.83 -27.76
C ASP A 277 0.61 54.00 -28.74
N SER A 278 0.45 54.56 -29.95
CA SER A 278 -0.16 53.89 -31.08
C SER A 278 0.70 52.77 -31.73
N SER A 279 1.95 52.57 -31.26
CA SER A 279 2.84 51.54 -31.79
C SER A 279 3.57 50.74 -30.68
N PHE A 280 3.79 49.46 -30.93
CA PHE A 280 4.50 48.58 -30.00
C PHE A 280 5.98 48.96 -29.78
N SER A 281 6.55 49.77 -30.68
CA SER A 281 7.96 50.19 -30.69
C SER A 281 8.08 51.69 -30.63
N LYS A 282 8.40 52.26 -29.47
CA LYS A 282 8.71 53.66 -29.32
C LYS A 282 10.03 53.96 -28.62
N SER A 283 10.48 55.22 -28.86
CA SER A 283 11.71 55.86 -28.37
C SER A 283 11.83 55.82 -26.85
N ASN A 284 13.07 55.70 -26.32
CA ASN A 284 13.42 55.64 -24.91
C ASN A 284 12.94 56.80 -24.03
N ASN A 285 12.34 57.85 -24.62
CA ASN A 285 11.94 59.04 -23.87
C ASN A 285 10.53 59.02 -23.27
N ASP A 286 9.75 57.95 -23.56
CA ASP A 286 8.33 57.89 -23.11
C ASP A 286 8.13 56.84 -21.99
N TRP A 287 9.20 56.35 -21.39
CA TRP A 287 9.14 55.42 -20.28
C TRP A 287 9.30 56.19 -18.94
N GLU A 288 8.33 55.95 -18.06
CA GLU A 288 8.34 56.58 -16.74
C GLU A 288 8.37 55.50 -15.64
N TRP A 289 8.96 55.84 -14.51
CA TRP A 289 8.89 55.00 -13.33
C TRP A 289 7.82 55.51 -12.36
N ARG A 290 7.15 54.53 -11.70
CA ARG A 290 6.14 54.80 -10.69
C ARG A 290 6.39 53.92 -9.48
N VAL A 291 6.36 54.53 -8.28
CA VAL A 291 6.32 53.79 -7.00
C VAL A 291 5.01 54.12 -6.32
N GLY A 292 4.31 53.06 -5.86
CA GLY A 292 3.04 53.20 -5.19
C GLY A 292 2.88 52.18 -4.06
N VAL A 293 2.07 52.53 -3.09
CA VAL A 293 1.58 51.63 -2.07
C VAL A 293 0.10 51.45 -2.30
N THR A 294 -0.29 50.22 -2.62
CA THR A 294 -1.71 49.86 -2.83
C THR A 294 -2.27 49.29 -1.52
N PHE A 295 -3.29 49.97 -0.99
CA PHE A 295 -4.08 49.56 0.14
C PHE A 295 -5.45 49.09 -0.35
N LYS A 296 -5.74 47.78 -0.19
CA LYS A 296 -7.03 47.21 -0.57
C LYS A 296 -7.71 46.58 0.62
N TRP A 297 -8.95 47.01 0.89
CA TRP A 297 -9.77 46.45 1.96
C TRP A 297 -11.20 46.23 1.47
N ASP A 298 -11.63 44.99 1.44
CA ASP A 298 -12.99 44.61 1.10
C ASP A 298 -13.87 44.76 2.37
N ILE A 299 -14.43 45.96 2.60
CA ILE A 299 -15.13 46.30 3.84
C ILE A 299 -16.47 45.58 3.96
N PHE A 300 -17.16 45.33 2.84
CA PHE A 300 -18.46 44.68 2.81
C PHE A 300 -18.62 43.78 1.58
N ASN A 301 -18.98 42.52 1.79
CA ASN A 301 -19.18 41.51 0.76
C ASN A 301 -20.44 40.67 1.00
N PHE A 302 -21.51 41.29 1.51
CA PHE A 302 -22.81 40.66 1.80
C PHE A 302 -22.74 39.42 2.67
N GLY A 303 -21.75 39.32 3.57
CA GLY A 303 -21.60 38.21 4.52
C GLY A 303 -20.80 37.01 4.01
N SER A 304 -20.44 36.96 2.72
CA SER A 304 -19.72 35.82 2.11
C SER A 304 -18.43 35.47 2.86
N GLY A 305 -17.64 36.47 3.29
CA GLY A 305 -16.43 36.25 4.09
C GLY A 305 -16.72 35.63 5.46
N MET A 306 -17.81 36.02 6.13
CA MET A 306 -18.23 35.47 7.41
C MET A 306 -18.66 34.02 7.27
N ASP A 307 -19.40 33.69 6.23
CA ASP A 307 -19.86 32.31 6.00
C ASP A 307 -18.67 31.40 5.66
N SER A 308 -17.72 31.84 4.84
CA SER A 308 -16.47 31.07 4.58
C SER A 308 -15.64 30.87 5.88
N TYR A 309 -15.59 31.86 6.77
CA TYR A 309 -14.92 31.71 8.05
C TYR A 309 -15.65 30.72 8.95
N LYS A 310 -16.99 30.80 9.07
CA LYS A 310 -17.80 29.84 9.81
C LYS A 310 -17.65 28.42 9.27
N GLU A 311 -17.70 28.25 7.94
CA GLU A 311 -17.46 26.96 7.27
C GLU A 311 -16.10 26.37 7.68
N SER A 312 -15.05 27.18 7.64
CA SER A 312 -13.71 26.71 8.05
C SER A 312 -13.62 26.36 9.55
N THR A 313 -14.42 26.99 10.39
CA THR A 313 -14.52 26.66 11.83
C THR A 313 -15.26 25.33 12.04
N LEU A 314 -16.34 25.09 11.31
CA LEU A 314 -17.06 23.80 11.32
C LEU A 314 -16.18 22.67 10.80
N GLU A 315 -15.31 22.93 9.83
CA GLU A 315 -14.36 21.92 9.35
C GLU A 315 -13.37 21.48 10.46
N ILE A 316 -12.93 22.41 11.34
CA ILE A 316 -12.10 22.04 12.51
C ILE A 316 -12.87 21.11 13.44
N GLU A 317 -14.13 21.42 13.72
CA GLU A 317 -14.98 20.59 14.58
C GLU A 317 -15.21 19.19 13.98
N LYS A 318 -15.49 19.13 12.67
CA LYS A 318 -15.61 17.90 11.92
C LYS A 318 -14.32 17.04 12.00
N GLN A 319 -13.15 17.64 11.84
CA GLN A 319 -11.88 16.91 11.95
C GLN A 319 -11.63 16.39 13.39
N LYS A 320 -12.06 17.11 14.42
CA LYS A 320 -12.00 16.64 15.82
C LYS A 320 -12.91 15.43 16.05
N ILE A 321 -14.13 15.46 15.55
CA ILE A 321 -15.08 14.33 15.62
C ILE A 321 -14.50 13.13 14.87
N TYR A 322 -13.99 13.34 13.66
CA TYR A 322 -13.35 12.30 12.85
C TYR A 322 -12.15 11.66 13.56
N LYS A 323 -11.33 12.45 14.27
CA LYS A 323 -10.24 11.93 15.10
C LYS A 323 -10.75 11.01 16.19
N ILE A 324 -11.79 11.40 16.93
CA ILE A 324 -12.34 10.58 18.02
C ILE A 324 -12.82 9.24 17.45
N ASP A 325 -13.61 9.24 16.38
CA ASP A 325 -14.15 8.04 15.75
C ASP A 325 -13.04 7.13 15.22
N SER A 326 -12.03 7.71 14.55
CA SER A 326 -10.89 6.96 14.03
C SER A 326 -10.06 6.29 15.14
N LEU A 327 -9.86 6.96 16.27
CA LEU A 327 -9.13 6.40 17.42
C LEU A 327 -9.94 5.29 18.13
N GLU A 328 -11.27 5.42 18.22
CA GLU A 328 -12.12 4.33 18.74
C GLU A 328 -12.12 3.13 17.78
N THR A 329 -12.10 3.37 16.49
CA THR A 329 -11.93 2.31 15.49
C THR A 329 -10.57 1.60 15.65
N LEU A 330 -9.47 2.35 15.79
CA LEU A 330 -8.15 1.78 16.05
C LEU A 330 -8.12 0.92 17.33
N LYS A 331 -8.74 1.39 18.41
CA LYS A 331 -8.85 0.60 19.66
C LYS A 331 -9.57 -0.72 19.42
N ARG A 332 -10.67 -0.68 18.67
CA ARG A 332 -11.44 -1.88 18.34
C ARG A 332 -10.59 -2.84 17.49
N GLU A 333 -9.90 -2.34 16.48
CA GLU A 333 -9.05 -3.16 15.60
C GLU A 333 -7.89 -3.82 16.35
N ILE A 334 -7.21 -3.08 17.25
CA ILE A 334 -6.16 -3.64 18.11
C ILE A 334 -6.72 -4.77 18.98
N LYS A 335 -7.90 -4.55 19.60
CA LYS A 335 -8.53 -5.57 20.43
C LYS A 335 -8.96 -6.80 19.64
N THR A 336 -9.55 -6.61 18.46
CA THR A 336 -9.94 -7.72 17.57
C THR A 336 -8.70 -8.51 17.13
N SER A 337 -7.67 -7.82 16.64
CA SER A 337 -6.42 -8.47 16.20
C SER A 337 -5.71 -9.21 17.35
N TYR A 338 -5.81 -8.73 18.59
CA TYR A 338 -5.33 -9.46 19.76
C TYR A 338 -6.14 -10.75 20.03
N LEU A 339 -7.46 -10.70 19.89
CA LEU A 339 -8.33 -11.89 20.04
C LEU A 339 -8.04 -12.92 18.94
N ASP A 340 -7.86 -12.46 17.70
CA ASP A 340 -7.50 -13.32 16.58
C ASP A 340 -6.14 -14.01 16.83
N LEU A 341 -5.18 -13.30 17.37
CA LEU A 341 -3.86 -13.84 17.71
C LEU A 341 -3.95 -14.91 18.82
N ILE A 342 -4.75 -14.69 19.88
CA ILE A 342 -4.98 -15.69 20.92
C ILE A 342 -5.65 -16.92 20.32
N THR A 343 -6.70 -16.72 19.52
CA THR A 343 -7.42 -17.82 18.86
C THR A 343 -6.48 -18.61 17.97
N ALA A 344 -5.65 -17.93 17.17
CA ALA A 344 -4.67 -18.62 16.31
C ALA A 344 -3.66 -19.45 17.11
N LYS A 345 -3.22 -18.97 18.28
CA LYS A 345 -2.32 -19.72 19.16
C LYS A 345 -2.97 -21.01 19.67
N GLU A 346 -4.19 -20.94 20.15
CA GLU A 346 -4.94 -22.11 20.63
C GLU A 346 -5.28 -23.08 19.48
N THR A 347 -5.53 -22.53 18.28
CA THR A 347 -5.78 -23.31 17.06
C THR A 347 -4.58 -24.18 16.68
N ILE A 348 -3.34 -23.70 16.84
CA ILE A 348 -2.13 -24.51 16.60
C ILE A 348 -2.14 -25.75 17.48
N LEU A 349 -2.37 -25.59 18.79
CA LEU A 349 -2.35 -26.69 19.75
C LEU A 349 -3.47 -27.72 19.48
N THR A 350 -4.64 -27.23 19.07
CA THR A 350 -5.76 -28.09 18.69
C THR A 350 -5.48 -28.87 17.42
N ASN A 351 -4.93 -28.20 16.39
CA ASN A 351 -4.59 -28.83 15.12
C ASN A 351 -3.40 -29.80 15.24
N GLU A 352 -2.46 -29.57 16.14
CA GLU A 352 -1.39 -30.51 16.45
C GLU A 352 -1.93 -31.83 17.01
N LYS A 353 -2.88 -31.73 17.96
CA LYS A 353 -3.56 -32.95 18.51
C LYS A 353 -4.40 -33.64 17.46
N ALA A 354 -5.14 -32.88 16.64
CA ALA A 354 -5.94 -33.42 15.55
C ALA A 354 -5.07 -34.16 14.52
N LEU A 355 -3.90 -33.60 14.18
CA LEU A 355 -2.93 -34.23 13.30
C LEU A 355 -2.39 -35.55 13.90
N ALA A 356 -2.01 -35.56 15.17
CA ALA A 356 -1.53 -36.77 15.85
C ALA A 356 -2.60 -37.86 15.81
N THR A 357 -3.85 -37.53 16.13
CA THR A 357 -4.98 -38.49 16.10
C THR A 357 -5.26 -38.98 14.68
N ALA A 358 -5.28 -38.11 13.68
CA ALA A 358 -5.50 -38.46 12.28
C ALA A 358 -4.39 -39.40 11.75
N LEU A 359 -3.13 -39.15 12.14
CA LEU A 359 -1.99 -39.96 11.75
C LEU A 359 -2.08 -41.39 12.35
N GLU A 360 -2.43 -41.49 13.63
CA GLU A 360 -2.61 -42.78 14.28
C GLU A 360 -3.79 -43.55 13.67
N THR A 361 -4.93 -42.89 13.46
CA THR A 361 -6.09 -43.51 12.80
C THR A 361 -5.73 -44.02 11.41
N PHE A 362 -5.05 -43.21 10.62
CA PHE A 362 -4.62 -43.62 9.29
C PHE A 362 -3.67 -44.81 9.32
N ASN A 363 -2.72 -44.85 10.23
CA ASN A 363 -1.80 -46.00 10.36
C ASN A 363 -2.54 -47.30 10.70
N ILE A 364 -3.50 -47.24 11.64
CA ILE A 364 -4.35 -48.39 12.00
C ILE A 364 -5.19 -48.82 10.78
N ASP A 365 -5.83 -47.90 10.09
CA ASP A 365 -6.67 -48.21 8.93
C ASP A 365 -5.84 -48.73 7.75
N LYS A 366 -4.63 -48.22 7.54
CA LYS A 366 -3.69 -48.73 6.54
C LYS A 366 -3.29 -50.18 6.80
N GLU A 367 -3.05 -50.56 8.07
CA GLU A 367 -2.79 -51.96 8.45
C GLU A 367 -4.02 -52.82 8.24
N LYS A 368 -5.21 -52.38 8.67
CA LYS A 368 -6.47 -53.11 8.45
C LYS A 368 -6.76 -53.30 6.97
N PHE A 369 -6.55 -52.30 6.14
CA PHE A 369 -6.72 -52.35 4.69
C PHE A 369 -5.72 -53.34 4.05
N SER A 370 -4.47 -53.29 4.49
CA SER A 370 -3.44 -54.25 4.04
C SER A 370 -3.82 -55.69 4.35
N ASN A 371 -4.48 -55.95 5.49
CA ASN A 371 -4.97 -57.23 5.94
C ASN A 371 -6.41 -57.55 5.44
N ARG A 372 -7.00 -56.68 4.58
CA ARG A 372 -8.36 -56.81 4.00
C ARG A 372 -9.48 -56.84 5.05
N ILE A 373 -9.29 -56.17 6.18
CA ILE A 373 -10.29 -56.05 7.25
C ILE A 373 -11.28 -54.90 6.94
N ILE A 374 -10.81 -53.88 6.26
CA ILE A 374 -11.64 -52.76 5.77
C ILE A 374 -11.50 -52.64 4.25
N ASP A 375 -12.45 -51.92 3.62
CA ASP A 375 -12.47 -51.68 2.19
C ASP A 375 -11.69 -50.42 1.78
N SER A 376 -11.59 -50.16 0.49
CA SER A 376 -10.91 -48.97 -0.05
C SER A 376 -11.60 -47.65 0.32
N VAL A 377 -12.90 -47.67 0.66
CA VAL A 377 -13.65 -46.44 1.02
C VAL A 377 -13.16 -45.92 2.36
N ASP A 378 -13.07 -46.83 3.36
CA ASP A 378 -12.60 -46.48 4.70
C ASP A 378 -11.13 -46.03 4.69
N PHE A 379 -10.27 -46.75 3.94
CA PHE A 379 -8.87 -46.40 3.75
C PHE A 379 -8.71 -44.99 3.13
N LEU A 380 -9.40 -44.70 2.02
CA LEU A 380 -9.32 -43.38 1.34
C LEU A 380 -9.91 -42.26 2.18
N LYS A 381 -10.90 -42.57 3.04
CA LYS A 381 -11.46 -41.62 3.98
C LYS A 381 -10.45 -41.22 5.04
N SER A 382 -9.79 -42.18 5.68
CA SER A 382 -8.77 -41.91 6.70
C SER A 382 -7.54 -41.19 6.11
N GLU A 383 -7.14 -41.54 4.87
CA GLU A 383 -6.07 -40.84 4.14
C GLU A 383 -6.45 -39.37 3.87
N SER A 384 -7.70 -39.13 3.46
CA SER A 384 -8.17 -37.74 3.24
C SER A 384 -8.22 -36.92 4.52
N GLN A 385 -8.62 -37.53 5.64
CA GLN A 385 -8.64 -36.89 6.96
C GLN A 385 -7.23 -36.55 7.44
N LEU A 386 -6.25 -37.44 7.24
CA LEU A 386 -4.85 -37.19 7.56
C LEU A 386 -4.31 -36.00 6.72
N ARG A 387 -4.53 -36.03 5.42
CA ARG A 387 -4.09 -34.94 4.51
C ARG A 387 -4.69 -33.61 4.92
N GLU A 388 -5.99 -33.56 5.23
CA GLU A 388 -6.65 -32.35 5.71
C GLU A 388 -6.06 -31.85 7.04
N ALA A 389 -5.81 -32.75 8.00
CA ALA A 389 -5.19 -32.40 9.28
C ALA A 389 -3.77 -31.88 9.10
N GLN A 390 -2.97 -32.43 8.19
CA GLN A 390 -1.64 -31.95 7.85
C GLN A 390 -1.68 -30.52 7.29
N ILE A 391 -2.56 -30.26 6.32
CA ILE A 391 -2.71 -28.94 5.69
C ILE A 391 -3.18 -27.92 6.72
N THR A 392 -4.17 -28.27 7.55
CA THR A 392 -4.73 -27.36 8.56
C THR A 392 -3.70 -27.02 9.63
N HIS A 393 -2.90 -28.00 10.08
CA HIS A 393 -1.82 -27.76 11.04
C HIS A 393 -0.73 -26.84 10.44
N ILE A 394 -0.29 -27.07 9.20
CA ILE A 394 0.68 -26.22 8.49
C ILE A 394 0.15 -24.78 8.38
N ASN A 395 -1.10 -24.64 7.95
CA ASN A 395 -1.69 -23.31 7.77
C ASN A 395 -1.83 -22.58 9.11
N SER A 396 -2.23 -23.26 10.18
CA SER A 396 -2.40 -22.61 11.50
C SER A 396 -1.09 -22.01 12.05
N GLN A 397 0.06 -22.63 11.79
CA GLN A 397 1.38 -22.09 12.17
C GLN A 397 1.69 -20.79 11.40
N LEU A 398 1.39 -20.77 10.10
CA LEU A 398 1.65 -19.63 9.21
C LEU A 398 0.69 -18.48 9.50
N ASP A 399 -0.59 -18.81 9.75
CA ASP A 399 -1.62 -17.83 10.09
C ASP A 399 -1.32 -17.15 11.44
N TYR A 400 -0.83 -17.88 12.43
CA TYR A 400 -0.42 -17.29 13.71
C TYR A 400 0.68 -16.23 13.53
N PHE A 401 1.68 -16.51 12.71
CA PHE A 401 2.71 -15.55 12.38
C PHE A 401 2.13 -14.32 11.66
N LEU A 402 1.21 -14.52 10.73
CA LEU A 402 0.55 -13.43 10.00
C LEU A 402 -0.25 -12.54 10.96
N TYR A 403 -1.10 -13.11 11.81
CA TYR A 403 -1.87 -12.36 12.81
C TYR A 403 -0.97 -11.59 13.78
N TYR A 404 0.17 -12.15 14.16
CA TYR A 404 1.14 -11.41 14.96
C TYR A 404 1.71 -10.20 14.23
N GLN A 405 2.04 -10.32 12.94
CA GLN A 405 2.51 -9.18 12.14
C GLN A 405 1.41 -8.14 11.92
N GLN A 406 0.17 -8.56 11.75
CA GLN A 406 -0.99 -7.66 11.67
C GLN A 406 -1.17 -6.88 12.97
N TYR A 407 -1.14 -7.55 14.12
CA TYR A 407 -1.17 -6.88 15.43
C TYR A 407 -0.07 -5.84 15.59
N LEU A 408 1.17 -6.20 15.27
CA LEU A 408 2.32 -5.28 15.35
C LEU A 408 2.20 -4.08 14.39
N SER A 409 1.53 -4.23 13.26
CA SER A 409 1.33 -3.15 12.29
C SER A 409 0.38 -2.07 12.81
N LEU A 410 -0.65 -2.45 13.58
CA LEU A 410 -1.61 -1.53 14.19
C LEU A 410 -1.01 -0.67 15.31
N LEU A 411 0.13 -1.10 15.88
CA LEU A 411 0.81 -0.36 16.95
C LEU A 411 1.77 0.72 16.45
N LYS A 412 2.02 0.77 15.13
CA LYS A 412 2.97 1.71 14.49
C LYS A 412 2.23 2.86 13.82
#